data_943590d002ac8065057d30b7413114f2
#
_entry.id   943590d002ac8065057d30b7413114f2
#
_cell.length_a   1.000
_cell.length_b   1.000
_cell.length_c   1.000
_cell.angle_alpha   90.00
_cell.angle_beta   90.00
_cell.angle_gamma   90.00
#
_symmetry.space_group_name_H-M   'P 1'
#
loop_
_entity.id
_entity.type
_entity.pdbx_description
1 polymer ?
#
loop_
_entity_poly.entity_id
_entity_poly.type
_entity_poly.pdbx_seq_one_letter_code
_entity_poly.pdbx_strand_id
1 'polypeptide(L)'
;VSPTARMDSAGRARLAVLALLAGIVVPLVAAGLRSVLWALAGIAGLALAAVGVWWTLAHTGVLRALGAALSVAAPVAVLALYATFGMLGPALLSLGLWLLAVTAARTALAPGHTAASQLAFAGAPRTPWILMNPRSGGGKVGRFRLVEKARTAGCRVALLDADRHQDVAELARQAVAEGADLLAVAGGDGTQALVAEVAAHHDVPFVVIPAGTRNHFALDLGLDREDPAAALEALTDGVELRVDLGYAADRVFVNNASFGTYASVVTDPAYRDAKTRTTLRTLPGLLTGEDAPRLRTRADRRHVDGLQALLVSNNPYGRAVDAARPGRRERLDSGLLGVVCVRVGNAAQAARIVRGPRSGQLIRLNAGEVVVESDTGTLPAGIDGEHVVLPSPVVCRSAPGALRVRVPRRRPGTSRASGAAPDWPRVVRLALGR
;
A
#
# COMPACT_ATOMS: atom_id res chain seq x y z
N VAL A 1 -3.41 -29.39 -28.56
CA VAL A 1 -2.44 -28.52 -27.89
C VAL A 1 -2.46 -28.87 -26.43
N SER A 2 -1.37 -29.52 -25.93
CA SER A 2 -1.24 -30.02 -24.55
C SER A 2 -1.35 -28.91 -23.52
N PRO A 3 -2.09 -29.09 -22.42
CA PRO A 3 -2.07 -28.13 -21.32
C PRO A 3 -0.73 -28.27 -20.58
N THR A 4 0.16 -27.29 -20.73
CA THR A 4 1.31 -27.14 -19.84
C THR A 4 0.77 -26.95 -18.43
N ALA A 5 0.94 -27.95 -17.57
CA ALA A 5 0.55 -27.92 -16.17
C ALA A 5 1.21 -26.71 -15.50
N ARG A 6 0.44 -25.65 -15.24
CA ARG A 6 0.92 -24.50 -14.45
C ARG A 6 1.13 -24.99 -13.02
N MET A 7 2.38 -24.99 -12.57
CA MET A 7 2.70 -25.29 -11.18
C MET A 7 1.85 -24.44 -10.24
N ASP A 8 1.25 -25.06 -9.23
CA ASP A 8 0.49 -24.39 -8.17
C ASP A 8 1.41 -23.56 -7.26
N SER A 9 0.84 -22.79 -6.33
CA SER A 9 1.61 -21.96 -5.40
C SER A 9 2.50 -22.80 -4.49
N ALA A 10 2.05 -24.01 -4.07
CA ALA A 10 2.82 -24.93 -3.25
C ALA A 10 3.99 -25.54 -4.02
N GLY A 11 3.80 -25.91 -5.29
CA GLY A 11 4.88 -26.40 -6.15
C GLY A 11 5.95 -25.34 -6.36
N ARG A 12 5.57 -24.09 -6.60
CA ARG A 12 6.53 -22.98 -6.71
C ARG A 12 7.25 -22.68 -5.39
N ALA A 13 6.56 -22.79 -4.26
CA ALA A 13 7.19 -22.64 -2.95
C ALA A 13 8.22 -23.75 -2.67
N ARG A 14 7.91 -25.00 -3.02
CA ARG A 14 8.87 -26.14 -2.94
C ARG A 14 10.09 -25.90 -3.83
N LEU A 15 9.89 -25.48 -5.08
CA LEU A 15 10.99 -25.12 -5.98
C LEU A 15 11.88 -24.02 -5.38
N ALA A 16 11.28 -22.99 -4.77
CA ALA A 16 12.04 -21.91 -4.14
C ALA A 16 12.93 -22.42 -2.99
N VAL A 17 12.38 -23.27 -2.12
CA VAL A 17 13.13 -23.86 -0.99
C VAL A 17 14.25 -24.78 -1.50
N LEU A 18 13.97 -25.65 -2.47
CA LEU A 18 14.97 -26.54 -3.05
C LEU A 18 16.10 -25.78 -3.74
N ALA A 19 15.76 -24.74 -4.51
CA ALA A 19 16.77 -23.90 -5.18
C ALA A 19 17.63 -23.13 -4.16
N LEU A 20 17.03 -22.65 -3.05
CA LEU A 20 17.77 -21.99 -1.99
C LEU A 20 18.76 -22.96 -1.30
N LEU A 21 18.31 -24.18 -0.96
CA LEU A 21 19.16 -25.19 -0.35
C LEU A 21 20.28 -25.61 -1.30
N ALA A 22 19.97 -25.87 -2.57
CA ALA A 22 20.97 -26.19 -3.58
C ALA A 22 22.01 -25.06 -3.74
N GLY A 23 21.59 -23.80 -3.73
CA GLY A 23 22.47 -22.64 -3.79
C GLY A 23 23.44 -22.53 -2.62
N ILE A 24 23.08 -23.08 -1.44
CA ILE A 24 23.98 -23.18 -0.27
C ILE A 24 24.90 -24.40 -0.37
N VAL A 25 24.38 -25.54 -0.83
CA VAL A 25 25.14 -26.80 -0.93
C VAL A 25 26.25 -26.72 -1.98
N VAL A 26 26.00 -26.09 -3.13
CA VAL A 26 26.96 -25.98 -4.24
C VAL A 26 28.34 -25.45 -3.78
N PRO A 27 28.46 -24.26 -3.14
CA PRO A 27 29.77 -23.78 -2.67
C PRO A 27 30.35 -24.63 -1.55
N LEU A 28 29.53 -25.26 -0.69
CA LEU A 28 30.00 -26.16 0.37
C LEU A 28 30.64 -27.43 -0.20
N VAL A 29 30.06 -27.98 -1.27
CA VAL A 29 30.63 -29.14 -1.95
C VAL A 29 31.92 -28.77 -2.69
N ALA A 30 31.98 -27.57 -3.31
CA ALA A 30 33.12 -27.10 -4.08
C ALA A 30 34.34 -26.72 -3.22
N ALA A 31 34.13 -26.12 -2.05
CA ALA A 31 35.19 -25.55 -1.23
C ALA A 31 35.14 -25.92 0.26
N GLY A 32 34.20 -26.79 0.66
CA GLY A 32 34.00 -27.13 2.07
C GLY A 32 33.74 -25.90 2.93
N LEU A 33 34.25 -25.87 4.16
CA LEU A 33 34.11 -24.71 5.06
C LEU A 33 34.84 -23.47 4.57
N ARG A 34 35.78 -23.58 3.61
CA ARG A 34 36.43 -22.41 2.96
C ARG A 34 35.44 -21.60 2.10
N SER A 35 34.27 -22.15 1.76
CA SER A 35 33.21 -21.44 1.07
C SER A 35 32.75 -20.14 1.79
N VAL A 36 32.85 -20.13 3.14
CA VAL A 36 32.58 -18.94 3.95
C VAL A 36 33.59 -17.84 3.66
N LEU A 37 34.88 -18.16 3.51
CA LEU A 37 35.92 -17.19 3.16
C LEU A 37 35.69 -16.60 1.76
N TRP A 38 35.26 -17.43 0.80
CA TRP A 38 34.90 -16.99 -0.55
C TRP A 38 33.68 -16.06 -0.53
N ALA A 39 32.65 -16.40 0.26
CA ALA A 39 31.49 -15.53 0.41
C ALA A 39 31.89 -14.17 1.03
N LEU A 40 32.75 -14.17 2.04
CA LEU A 40 33.25 -12.94 2.67
C LEU A 40 34.07 -12.11 1.69
N ALA A 41 34.91 -12.74 0.85
CA ALA A 41 35.66 -12.03 -0.19
C ALA A 41 34.75 -11.36 -1.21
N GLY A 42 33.66 -12.05 -1.63
CA GLY A 42 32.64 -11.49 -2.51
C GLY A 42 31.91 -10.29 -1.89
N ILE A 43 31.50 -10.42 -0.62
CA ILE A 43 30.85 -9.32 0.12
C ILE A 43 31.79 -8.13 0.29
N ALA A 44 33.05 -8.36 0.63
CA ALA A 44 34.07 -7.30 0.75
C ALA A 44 34.28 -6.56 -0.56
N GLY A 45 34.36 -7.29 -1.69
CA GLY A 45 34.47 -6.68 -3.01
C GLY A 45 33.25 -5.82 -3.38
N LEU A 46 32.04 -6.28 -3.09
CA LEU A 46 30.83 -5.48 -3.29
C LEU A 46 30.79 -4.23 -2.40
N ALA A 47 31.21 -4.35 -1.14
CA ALA A 47 31.31 -3.21 -0.23
C ALA A 47 32.31 -2.16 -0.73
N LEU A 48 33.48 -2.59 -1.19
CA LEU A 48 34.48 -1.68 -1.79
C LEU A 48 33.96 -1.03 -3.07
N ALA A 49 33.25 -1.78 -3.92
CA ALA A 49 32.62 -1.21 -5.12
C ALA A 49 31.55 -0.17 -4.75
N ALA A 50 30.72 -0.42 -3.73
CA ALA A 50 29.74 0.53 -3.25
C ALA A 50 30.38 1.82 -2.68
N VAL A 51 31.48 1.70 -1.94
CA VAL A 51 32.29 2.85 -1.48
C VAL A 51 32.84 3.63 -2.69
N GLY A 52 33.35 2.92 -3.71
CA GLY A 52 33.82 3.54 -4.95
C GLY A 52 32.74 4.32 -5.67
N VAL A 53 31.53 3.76 -5.82
CA VAL A 53 30.36 4.46 -6.39
C VAL A 53 30.00 5.68 -5.54
N TRP A 54 29.98 5.54 -4.21
CA TRP A 54 29.72 6.66 -3.32
C TRP A 54 30.73 7.81 -3.50
N TRP A 55 32.01 7.50 -3.55
CA TRP A 55 33.06 8.54 -3.76
C TRP A 55 32.92 9.19 -5.13
N THR A 56 32.55 8.45 -6.15
CA THR A 56 32.33 8.99 -7.51
C THR A 56 31.18 10.00 -7.54
N LEU A 57 30.14 9.77 -6.74
CA LEU A 57 28.95 10.63 -6.66
C LEU A 57 29.10 11.80 -5.68
N ALA A 58 29.85 11.58 -4.57
CA ALA A 58 29.95 12.55 -3.47
C ALA A 58 31.12 13.54 -3.62
N HIS A 59 32.13 13.26 -4.47
CA HIS A 59 33.33 14.05 -4.56
C HIS A 59 33.59 14.51 -6.00
N THR A 60 34.56 15.45 -6.15
CA THR A 60 35.05 15.95 -7.43
C THR A 60 36.57 15.76 -7.53
N GLY A 61 37.16 15.92 -8.71
CA GLY A 61 38.62 15.83 -8.93
C GLY A 61 39.18 14.42 -8.74
N VAL A 62 40.35 14.32 -8.10
CA VAL A 62 41.09 13.05 -7.93
C VAL A 62 40.31 12.00 -7.15
N LEU A 63 39.56 12.39 -6.11
CA LEU A 63 38.78 11.46 -5.33
C LEU A 63 37.64 10.81 -6.13
N ARG A 64 37.03 11.54 -7.05
CA ARG A 64 36.05 11.00 -8.01
C ARG A 64 36.70 9.96 -8.93
N ALA A 65 37.90 10.26 -9.46
CA ALA A 65 38.61 9.31 -10.33
C ALA A 65 39.01 8.03 -9.57
N LEU A 66 39.49 8.17 -8.33
CA LEU A 66 39.80 7.02 -7.46
C LEU A 66 38.55 6.21 -7.13
N GLY A 67 37.43 6.87 -6.87
CA GLY A 67 36.13 6.21 -6.65
C GLY A 67 35.67 5.41 -7.87
N ALA A 68 35.78 6.01 -9.07
CA ALA A 68 35.45 5.33 -10.31
C ALA A 68 36.35 4.11 -10.56
N ALA A 69 37.66 4.28 -10.35
CA ALA A 69 38.61 3.18 -10.46
C ALA A 69 38.30 2.04 -9.46
N LEU A 70 38.05 2.36 -8.19
CA LEU A 70 37.72 1.38 -7.16
C LEU A 70 36.39 0.64 -7.45
N SER A 71 35.40 1.34 -7.99
CA SER A 71 34.08 0.75 -8.31
C SER A 71 34.17 -0.33 -9.41
N VAL A 72 35.18 -0.26 -10.27
CA VAL A 72 35.43 -1.25 -11.32
C VAL A 72 36.50 -2.26 -10.89
N ALA A 73 37.61 -1.81 -10.29
CA ALA A 73 38.71 -2.67 -9.92
C ALA A 73 38.33 -3.73 -8.85
N ALA A 74 37.48 -3.36 -7.87
CA ALA A 74 37.11 -4.29 -6.81
C ALA A 74 36.31 -5.50 -7.34
N PRO A 75 35.23 -5.36 -8.13
CA PRO A 75 34.55 -6.49 -8.74
C PRO A 75 35.44 -7.33 -9.66
N VAL A 76 36.27 -6.66 -10.48
CA VAL A 76 37.22 -7.36 -11.38
C VAL A 76 38.23 -8.19 -10.61
N ALA A 77 38.77 -7.67 -9.50
CA ALA A 77 39.70 -8.41 -8.64
C ALA A 77 39.03 -9.66 -8.01
N VAL A 78 37.77 -9.52 -7.55
CA VAL A 78 37.01 -10.66 -7.01
C VAL A 78 36.76 -11.71 -8.09
N LEU A 79 36.34 -11.30 -9.30
CA LEU A 79 36.13 -12.23 -10.40
C LEU A 79 37.41 -12.95 -10.81
N ALA A 80 38.53 -12.23 -10.91
CA ALA A 80 39.86 -12.80 -11.19
C ALA A 80 40.27 -13.80 -10.10
N LEU A 81 40.08 -13.46 -8.83
CA LEU A 81 40.35 -14.32 -7.70
C LEU A 81 39.50 -15.61 -7.76
N TYR A 82 38.22 -15.49 -8.06
CA TYR A 82 37.32 -16.65 -8.20
C TYR A 82 37.71 -17.53 -9.40
N ALA A 83 38.12 -16.92 -10.50
CA ALA A 83 38.56 -17.63 -11.69
C ALA A 83 39.86 -18.44 -11.44
N THR A 84 40.87 -17.80 -10.81
CA THR A 84 42.17 -18.43 -10.52
C THR A 84 42.07 -19.65 -9.56
N PHE A 85 41.08 -19.62 -8.65
CA PHE A 85 40.87 -20.72 -7.70
C PHE A 85 39.75 -21.68 -8.11
N GLY A 86 39.23 -21.59 -9.32
CA GLY A 86 38.17 -22.47 -9.84
C GLY A 86 36.81 -22.28 -9.18
N MET A 87 36.61 -21.20 -8.42
CA MET A 87 35.38 -20.92 -7.68
C MET A 87 34.33 -20.15 -8.51
N LEU A 88 34.67 -19.70 -9.72
CA LEU A 88 33.78 -18.88 -10.55
C LEU A 88 32.52 -19.68 -10.96
N GLY A 89 32.68 -20.93 -11.39
CA GLY A 89 31.57 -21.80 -11.78
C GLY A 89 30.60 -22.05 -10.62
N PRO A 90 31.08 -22.56 -9.47
CA PRO A 90 30.24 -22.71 -8.26
C PRO A 90 29.55 -21.41 -7.81
N ALA A 91 30.25 -20.27 -7.86
CA ALA A 91 29.68 -18.97 -7.49
C ALA A 91 28.55 -18.53 -8.45
N LEU A 92 28.74 -18.66 -9.75
CA LEU A 92 27.72 -18.34 -10.75
C LEU A 92 26.50 -19.27 -10.65
N LEU A 93 26.73 -20.56 -10.45
CA LEU A 93 25.65 -21.53 -10.25
C LEU A 93 24.86 -21.23 -8.97
N SER A 94 25.55 -20.94 -7.86
CA SER A 94 24.92 -20.55 -6.61
C SER A 94 24.09 -19.27 -6.75
N LEU A 95 24.60 -18.24 -7.47
CA LEU A 95 23.87 -17.02 -7.77
C LEU A 95 22.62 -17.29 -8.64
N GLY A 96 22.75 -18.14 -9.67
CA GLY A 96 21.63 -18.55 -10.52
C GLY A 96 20.53 -19.26 -9.73
N LEU A 97 20.93 -20.19 -8.85
CA LEU A 97 20.00 -20.89 -7.94
C LEU A 97 19.33 -19.92 -6.95
N TRP A 98 20.07 -18.95 -6.42
CA TRP A 98 19.50 -17.93 -5.55
C TRP A 98 18.50 -17.05 -6.29
N LEU A 99 18.79 -16.61 -7.51
CA LEU A 99 17.86 -15.86 -8.35
C LEU A 99 16.60 -16.69 -8.67
N LEU A 100 16.77 -17.97 -8.97
CA LEU A 100 15.65 -18.90 -9.17
C LEU A 100 14.82 -19.04 -7.88
N ALA A 101 15.46 -19.20 -6.72
CA ALA A 101 14.79 -19.28 -5.44
C ALA A 101 13.97 -18.03 -5.15
N VAL A 102 14.55 -16.85 -5.34
CA VAL A 102 13.87 -15.55 -5.12
C VAL A 102 12.70 -15.38 -6.10
N THR A 103 12.88 -15.70 -7.39
CA THR A 103 11.80 -15.57 -8.39
C THR A 103 10.68 -16.58 -8.15
N ALA A 104 11.00 -17.83 -7.81
CA ALA A 104 10.02 -18.85 -7.45
C ALA A 104 9.27 -18.49 -6.16
N ALA A 105 9.98 -18.01 -5.13
CA ALA A 105 9.37 -17.53 -3.89
C ALA A 105 8.41 -16.36 -4.13
N ARG A 106 8.82 -15.37 -4.91
CA ARG A 106 7.97 -14.23 -5.29
C ARG A 106 6.72 -14.66 -6.05
N THR A 107 6.84 -15.62 -6.96
CA THR A 107 5.69 -16.13 -7.72
C THR A 107 4.79 -17.05 -6.87
N ALA A 108 5.34 -17.75 -5.87
CA ALA A 108 4.57 -18.53 -4.91
C ALA A 108 3.79 -17.65 -3.93
N LEU A 109 4.42 -16.55 -3.47
CA LEU A 109 3.82 -15.56 -2.56
C LEU A 109 2.99 -14.52 -3.30
N ALA A 110 3.10 -14.44 -4.64
CA ALA A 110 2.21 -13.56 -5.38
C ALA A 110 0.80 -13.89 -4.91
N PRO A 111 0.01 -12.89 -4.42
CA PRO A 111 -1.37 -13.13 -4.11
C PRO A 111 -1.93 -13.82 -5.35
N GLY A 112 -2.42 -15.05 -5.17
CA GLY A 112 -3.16 -15.71 -6.24
C GLY A 112 -4.19 -14.65 -6.61
N HIS A 113 -4.06 -14.12 -7.81
CA HIS A 113 -5.17 -13.42 -8.40
C HIS A 113 -6.23 -14.50 -8.45
N THR A 114 -6.99 -14.60 -7.36
CA THR A 114 -8.21 -15.35 -7.37
C THR A 114 -8.95 -14.74 -8.53
N ALA A 115 -9.07 -15.49 -9.62
CA ALA A 115 -9.72 -15.09 -10.85
C ALA A 115 -11.18 -14.60 -10.59
N ALA A 116 -11.63 -14.70 -9.36
CA ALA A 116 -12.91 -14.24 -8.86
C ALA A 116 -13.02 -12.72 -8.70
N SER A 117 -11.90 -11.97 -8.53
CA SER A 117 -11.95 -10.53 -8.29
C SER A 117 -11.74 -9.67 -9.54
N GLN A 118 -11.31 -10.24 -10.66
CA GLN A 118 -11.15 -9.49 -11.90
C GLN A 118 -12.23 -9.93 -12.90
N LEU A 119 -13.25 -9.12 -13.03
CA LEU A 119 -14.22 -9.29 -14.10
C LEU A 119 -13.60 -8.74 -15.39
N ALA A 120 -13.66 -9.52 -16.47
CA ALA A 120 -13.27 -9.04 -17.78
C ALA A 120 -14.18 -7.87 -18.16
N PHE A 121 -13.60 -6.85 -18.76
CA PHE A 121 -14.35 -5.69 -19.21
C PHE A 121 -15.36 -6.09 -20.29
N ALA A 122 -16.64 -5.77 -20.10
CA ALA A 122 -17.73 -6.13 -21.02
C ALA A 122 -18.02 -5.09 -22.12
N GLY A 123 -17.16 -4.07 -22.28
CA GLY A 123 -17.33 -3.01 -23.29
C GLY A 123 -17.09 -1.60 -22.75
N ALA A 124 -17.02 -0.61 -23.65
CA ALA A 124 -16.94 0.80 -23.28
C ALA A 124 -18.28 1.26 -22.68
N PRO A 125 -18.27 2.11 -21.63
CA PRO A 125 -19.49 2.68 -21.09
C PRO A 125 -20.15 3.58 -22.16
N ARG A 126 -21.47 3.66 -22.12
CA ARG A 126 -22.25 4.46 -23.08
C ARG A 126 -22.48 5.89 -22.57
N THR A 127 -22.68 6.01 -21.27
CA THR A 127 -22.99 7.27 -20.59
C THR A 127 -22.14 7.46 -19.34
N PRO A 128 -20.79 7.49 -19.46
CA PRO A 128 -19.91 7.68 -18.31
C PRO A 128 -20.02 9.12 -17.79
N TRP A 129 -20.15 9.25 -16.47
CA TRP A 129 -20.14 10.53 -15.77
C TRP A 129 -18.92 10.70 -14.90
N ILE A 130 -18.32 11.89 -14.92
CA ILE A 130 -17.17 12.24 -14.10
C ILE A 130 -17.47 13.48 -13.28
N LEU A 131 -17.43 13.33 -11.96
CA LEU A 131 -17.48 14.46 -11.04
C LEU A 131 -16.04 14.94 -10.79
N MET A 132 -15.78 16.23 -10.96
CA MET A 132 -14.44 16.80 -10.83
C MET A 132 -14.41 17.95 -9.82
N ASN A 133 -13.51 17.87 -8.82
CA ASN A 133 -13.25 18.96 -7.90
C ASN A 133 -12.05 19.78 -8.41
N PRO A 134 -12.24 21.00 -8.91
CA PRO A 134 -11.19 21.81 -9.52
C PRO A 134 -10.10 22.23 -8.52
N ARG A 135 -10.42 22.33 -7.21
CA ARG A 135 -9.47 22.72 -6.15
C ARG A 135 -8.63 21.54 -5.64
N SER A 136 -9.01 20.31 -5.94
CA SER A 136 -8.30 19.13 -5.43
C SER A 136 -6.83 19.11 -5.84
N GLY A 137 -5.96 18.75 -4.89
CA GLY A 137 -4.53 18.54 -5.11
C GLY A 137 -3.80 19.73 -5.71
N GLY A 138 -4.19 20.95 -5.35
CA GLY A 138 -3.59 22.17 -5.90
C GLY A 138 -3.93 22.40 -7.37
N GLY A 139 -5.16 22.08 -7.79
CA GLY A 139 -5.65 22.34 -9.13
C GLY A 139 -5.22 21.33 -10.18
N LYS A 140 -5.00 20.06 -9.80
CA LYS A 140 -4.64 18.99 -10.73
C LYS A 140 -5.63 18.84 -11.89
N VAL A 141 -6.93 19.08 -11.67
CA VAL A 141 -7.96 18.99 -12.72
C VAL A 141 -7.63 19.93 -13.89
N GLY A 142 -7.31 21.19 -13.61
CA GLY A 142 -6.92 22.18 -14.64
C GLY A 142 -5.53 21.88 -15.21
N ARG A 143 -4.53 21.62 -14.34
CA ARG A 143 -3.15 21.38 -14.74
C ARG A 143 -2.99 20.22 -15.72
N PHE A 144 -3.76 19.14 -15.57
CA PHE A 144 -3.74 17.98 -16.46
C PHE A 144 -4.81 18.00 -17.54
N ARG A 145 -5.58 19.10 -17.65
CA ARG A 145 -6.68 19.28 -18.61
C ARG A 145 -7.67 18.12 -18.57
N LEU A 146 -8.04 17.70 -17.35
CA LEU A 146 -8.86 16.50 -17.17
C LEU A 146 -10.27 16.67 -17.76
N VAL A 147 -10.86 17.86 -17.70
CA VAL A 147 -12.19 18.16 -18.27
C VAL A 147 -12.21 17.92 -19.79
N GLU A 148 -11.22 18.47 -20.49
CA GLU A 148 -11.12 18.33 -21.95
C GLU A 148 -10.91 16.87 -22.35
N LYS A 149 -9.94 16.20 -21.68
CA LYS A 149 -9.65 14.79 -21.93
C LYS A 149 -10.84 13.87 -21.67
N ALA A 150 -11.59 14.13 -20.58
CA ALA A 150 -12.78 13.37 -20.26
C ALA A 150 -13.89 13.55 -21.30
N ARG A 151 -14.13 14.78 -21.74
CA ARG A 151 -15.10 15.06 -22.80
C ARG A 151 -14.71 14.43 -24.13
N THR A 152 -13.43 14.48 -24.49
CA THR A 152 -12.90 13.79 -25.67
C THR A 152 -13.09 12.27 -25.58
N ALA A 153 -13.02 11.70 -24.37
CA ALA A 153 -13.31 10.29 -24.12
C ALA A 153 -14.83 9.97 -24.05
N GLY A 154 -15.70 10.91 -24.36
CA GLY A 154 -17.16 10.74 -24.41
C GLY A 154 -17.85 10.85 -23.05
N CYS A 155 -17.17 11.37 -22.02
CA CYS A 155 -17.76 11.49 -20.69
C CYS A 155 -18.57 12.78 -20.51
N ARG A 156 -19.67 12.67 -19.78
CA ARG A 156 -20.35 13.83 -19.20
C ARG A 156 -19.55 14.28 -17.96
N VAL A 157 -19.30 15.58 -17.84
CA VAL A 157 -18.46 16.13 -16.76
C VAL A 157 -19.30 17.08 -15.91
N ALA A 158 -19.42 16.74 -14.63
CA ALA A 158 -19.94 17.60 -13.58
C ALA A 158 -18.76 18.26 -12.85
N LEU A 159 -18.52 19.53 -13.11
CA LEU A 159 -17.48 20.30 -12.42
C LEU A 159 -18.07 20.89 -11.14
N LEU A 160 -17.47 20.56 -10.00
CA LEU A 160 -17.91 21.12 -8.72
C LEU A 160 -17.61 22.63 -8.68
N ASP A 161 -18.58 23.40 -8.20
CA ASP A 161 -18.40 24.82 -7.94
C ASP A 161 -17.43 24.99 -6.77
N ALA A 162 -16.34 25.71 -7.03
CA ALA A 162 -15.32 25.92 -6.02
C ALA A 162 -15.80 26.83 -4.87
N ASP A 163 -16.80 27.69 -5.11
CA ASP A 163 -17.25 28.71 -4.17
C ASP A 163 -18.52 28.31 -3.41
N ARG A 164 -19.11 27.17 -3.74
CA ARG A 164 -20.32 26.66 -3.09
C ARG A 164 -20.09 25.28 -2.52
N HIS A 165 -20.63 25.05 -1.33
CA HIS A 165 -20.72 23.68 -0.80
C HIS A 165 -21.79 22.93 -1.60
N GLN A 166 -21.39 21.83 -2.26
CA GLN A 166 -22.27 20.96 -3.03
C GLN A 166 -22.25 19.56 -2.42
N ASP A 167 -23.42 18.94 -2.32
CA ASP A 167 -23.51 17.53 -1.94
C ASP A 167 -23.06 16.66 -3.13
N VAL A 168 -21.84 16.15 -3.02
CA VAL A 168 -21.22 15.31 -4.06
C VAL A 168 -21.96 13.99 -4.23
N ALA A 169 -22.50 13.44 -3.15
CA ALA A 169 -23.28 12.20 -3.21
C ALA A 169 -24.61 12.44 -3.94
N GLU A 170 -25.26 13.60 -3.72
CA GLU A 170 -26.48 13.96 -4.45
C GLU A 170 -26.21 14.15 -5.95
N LEU A 171 -25.12 14.82 -6.31
CA LEU A 171 -24.74 14.95 -7.73
C LEU A 171 -24.47 13.59 -8.38
N ALA A 172 -23.86 12.64 -7.63
CA ALA A 172 -23.67 11.29 -8.13
C ALA A 172 -25.00 10.54 -8.30
N ARG A 173 -25.95 10.69 -7.36
CA ARG A 173 -27.31 10.11 -7.47
C ARG A 173 -28.06 10.67 -8.68
N GLN A 174 -27.97 11.97 -8.91
CA GLN A 174 -28.57 12.64 -10.10
C GLN A 174 -27.97 12.07 -11.39
N ALA A 175 -26.63 11.90 -11.45
CA ALA A 175 -25.99 11.30 -12.61
C ALA A 175 -26.51 9.89 -12.90
N VAL A 176 -26.71 9.05 -11.84
CA VAL A 176 -27.31 7.71 -11.99
C VAL A 176 -28.77 7.82 -12.47
N ALA A 177 -29.57 8.72 -11.91
CA ALA A 177 -30.96 8.95 -12.33
C ALA A 177 -31.05 9.39 -13.80
N GLU A 178 -30.04 10.13 -14.29
CA GLU A 178 -29.91 10.53 -15.71
C GLU A 178 -29.30 9.44 -16.61
N GLY A 179 -29.14 8.21 -16.09
CA GLY A 179 -28.72 7.04 -16.86
C GLY A 179 -27.21 6.86 -16.95
N ALA A 180 -26.45 7.33 -15.97
CA ALA A 180 -25.02 7.02 -15.91
C ALA A 180 -24.81 5.50 -15.74
N ASP A 181 -24.06 4.91 -16.65
CA ASP A 181 -23.65 3.50 -16.61
C ASP A 181 -22.24 3.31 -16.05
N LEU A 182 -21.57 4.40 -15.72
CA LEU A 182 -20.29 4.47 -15.01
C LEU A 182 -20.17 5.81 -14.30
N LEU A 183 -19.75 5.76 -13.03
CA LEU A 183 -19.37 6.93 -12.26
C LEU A 183 -17.86 7.03 -12.12
N ALA A 184 -17.32 8.22 -12.31
CA ALA A 184 -15.92 8.52 -12.05
C ALA A 184 -15.79 9.78 -11.19
N VAL A 185 -14.69 9.88 -10.44
CA VAL A 185 -14.42 11.08 -9.65
C VAL A 185 -12.96 11.50 -9.75
N ALA A 186 -12.73 12.78 -10.06
CA ALA A 186 -11.44 13.44 -9.97
C ALA A 186 -11.41 14.29 -8.69
N GLY A 187 -10.87 13.70 -7.61
CA GLY A 187 -10.89 14.31 -6.28
C GLY A 187 -9.96 13.63 -5.30
N GLY A 188 -10.02 14.04 -4.03
CA GLY A 188 -9.35 13.40 -2.91
C GLY A 188 -10.14 12.20 -2.36
N ASP A 189 -9.54 11.47 -1.40
CA ASP A 189 -10.10 10.23 -0.85
C ASP A 189 -11.53 10.42 -0.27
N GLY A 190 -11.82 11.52 0.45
CA GLY A 190 -13.16 11.79 0.96
C GLY A 190 -14.21 11.96 -0.15
N THR A 191 -13.90 12.74 -1.20
CA THR A 191 -14.80 12.87 -2.37
C THR A 191 -14.98 11.53 -3.08
N GLN A 192 -13.90 10.72 -3.16
CA GLN A 192 -13.95 9.38 -3.75
C GLN A 192 -14.87 8.45 -2.96
N ALA A 193 -14.83 8.51 -1.62
CA ALA A 193 -15.68 7.68 -0.76
C ALA A 193 -17.17 7.95 -0.99
N LEU A 194 -17.59 9.22 -1.06
CA LEU A 194 -18.98 9.61 -1.28
C LEU A 194 -19.54 9.12 -2.64
N VAL A 195 -18.76 9.25 -3.72
CA VAL A 195 -19.18 8.77 -5.05
C VAL A 195 -19.12 7.24 -5.12
N ALA A 196 -18.14 6.63 -4.46
CA ALA A 196 -18.02 5.17 -4.38
C ALA A 196 -19.21 4.52 -3.68
N GLU A 197 -19.75 5.15 -2.62
CA GLU A 197 -20.95 4.68 -1.93
C GLU A 197 -22.16 4.67 -2.87
N VAL A 198 -22.39 5.76 -3.60
CA VAL A 198 -23.49 5.83 -4.58
C VAL A 198 -23.31 4.78 -5.67
N ALA A 199 -22.07 4.62 -6.20
CA ALA A 199 -21.76 3.62 -7.22
C ALA A 199 -22.03 2.19 -6.71
N ALA A 200 -21.65 1.90 -5.46
CA ALA A 200 -21.88 0.61 -4.83
C ALA A 200 -23.38 0.33 -4.62
N HIS A 201 -24.13 1.34 -4.15
CA HIS A 201 -25.57 1.20 -3.91
C HIS A 201 -26.35 0.89 -5.20
N HIS A 202 -25.93 1.44 -6.32
CA HIS A 202 -26.56 1.23 -7.63
C HIS A 202 -25.88 0.16 -8.49
N ASP A 203 -24.88 -0.56 -7.97
CA ASP A 203 -24.00 -1.53 -8.70
C ASP A 203 -23.44 -0.95 -10.02
N VAL A 204 -23.15 0.33 -10.05
CA VAL A 204 -22.54 1.03 -11.18
C VAL A 204 -21.01 0.97 -11.07
N PRO A 205 -20.26 0.66 -12.14
CA PRO A 205 -18.81 0.68 -12.11
C PRO A 205 -18.25 2.06 -11.73
N PHE A 206 -17.20 2.06 -10.94
CA PHE A 206 -16.57 3.26 -10.40
C PHE A 206 -15.13 3.41 -10.88
N VAL A 207 -14.74 4.62 -11.31
CA VAL A 207 -13.37 4.96 -11.72
C VAL A 207 -12.80 6.04 -10.81
N VAL A 208 -11.61 5.79 -10.28
CA VAL A 208 -10.84 6.75 -9.48
C VAL A 208 -9.86 7.50 -10.35
N ILE A 209 -9.95 8.84 -10.35
CA ILE A 209 -8.96 9.74 -10.97
C ILE A 209 -8.23 10.46 -9.82
N PRO A 210 -6.92 10.20 -9.59
CA PRO A 210 -6.21 10.65 -8.40
C PRO A 210 -5.84 12.13 -8.43
N ALA A 211 -6.84 13.01 -8.38
CA ALA A 211 -6.65 14.44 -8.42
C ALA A 211 -6.47 15.10 -7.02
N GLY A 212 -6.62 14.37 -5.92
CA GLY A 212 -6.40 14.88 -4.57
C GLY A 212 -4.93 15.00 -4.18
N THR A 213 -4.66 15.39 -2.93
CA THR A 213 -3.30 15.57 -2.41
C THR A 213 -2.64 14.23 -2.03
N ARG A 214 -3.38 13.34 -1.35
CA ARG A 214 -2.83 12.06 -0.82
C ARG A 214 -3.18 10.88 -1.70
N ASN A 215 -4.43 10.69 -2.07
CA ASN A 215 -4.94 9.63 -2.96
C ASN A 215 -4.49 8.21 -2.54
N HIS A 216 -4.69 7.86 -1.26
CA HIS A 216 -4.28 6.56 -0.74
C HIS A 216 -5.03 5.41 -1.40
N PHE A 217 -6.34 5.58 -1.63
CA PHE A 217 -7.14 4.58 -2.31
C PHE A 217 -6.64 4.32 -3.74
N ALA A 218 -6.35 5.38 -4.51
CA ALA A 218 -5.76 5.26 -5.84
C ALA A 218 -4.40 4.54 -5.81
N LEU A 219 -3.57 4.83 -4.78
CA LEU A 219 -2.28 4.16 -4.60
C LEU A 219 -2.46 2.65 -4.40
N ASP A 220 -3.44 2.24 -3.58
CA ASP A 220 -3.72 0.83 -3.32
C ASP A 220 -4.31 0.12 -4.55
N LEU A 221 -5.09 0.82 -5.37
CA LEU A 221 -5.53 0.36 -6.69
C LEU A 221 -4.39 0.26 -7.71
N GLY A 222 -3.20 0.75 -7.40
CA GLY A 222 -2.03 0.72 -8.27
C GLY A 222 -1.98 1.84 -9.30
N LEU A 223 -2.79 2.89 -9.15
CA LEU A 223 -2.85 4.03 -10.06
C LEU A 223 -1.65 4.98 -9.87
N ASP A 224 -1.30 5.72 -10.92
CA ASP A 224 -0.30 6.78 -10.86
C ASP A 224 -0.92 8.05 -10.27
N ARG A 225 -0.41 8.48 -9.11
CA ARG A 225 -0.86 9.73 -8.46
C ARG A 225 -0.26 11.00 -9.09
N GLU A 226 0.82 10.84 -9.81
CA GLU A 226 1.50 11.96 -10.47
C GLU A 226 0.93 12.23 -11.87
N ASP A 227 0.37 11.20 -12.53
CA ASP A 227 -0.40 11.33 -13.77
C ASP A 227 -1.86 10.87 -13.60
N PRO A 228 -2.75 11.74 -13.09
CA PRO A 228 -4.16 11.41 -12.95
C PRO A 228 -4.88 11.18 -14.28
N ALA A 229 -4.34 11.67 -15.40
CA ALA A 229 -4.95 11.48 -16.70
C ALA A 229 -4.84 10.04 -17.20
N ALA A 230 -3.80 9.30 -16.81
CA ALA A 230 -3.65 7.89 -17.13
C ALA A 230 -4.82 7.02 -16.60
N ALA A 231 -5.50 7.47 -15.54
CA ALA A 231 -6.67 6.75 -15.03
C ALA A 231 -7.86 6.73 -16.02
N LEU A 232 -7.94 7.68 -16.96
CA LEU A 232 -8.97 7.70 -18.00
C LEU A 232 -8.87 6.52 -18.98
N GLU A 233 -7.72 5.85 -19.10
CA GLU A 233 -7.58 4.61 -19.88
C GLU A 233 -8.51 3.49 -19.38
N ALA A 234 -8.96 3.57 -18.12
CA ALA A 234 -9.95 2.64 -17.58
C ALA A 234 -11.29 2.68 -18.35
N LEU A 235 -11.60 3.76 -19.04
CA LEU A 235 -12.83 3.90 -19.82
C LEU A 235 -12.81 3.05 -21.10
N THR A 236 -11.64 2.82 -21.67
CA THR A 236 -11.45 2.12 -22.96
C THR A 236 -10.77 0.76 -22.79
N ASP A 237 -9.62 0.68 -22.11
CA ASP A 237 -8.90 -0.58 -21.82
C ASP A 237 -8.76 -0.78 -20.30
N GLY A 238 -9.89 -1.11 -19.65
CA GLY A 238 -9.99 -1.31 -18.22
C GLY A 238 -10.25 -2.76 -17.83
N VAL A 239 -10.00 -3.04 -16.55
CA VAL A 239 -10.44 -4.24 -15.85
C VAL A 239 -11.24 -3.85 -14.63
N GLU A 240 -12.26 -4.63 -14.27
CA GLU A 240 -13.05 -4.41 -13.07
C GLU A 240 -12.55 -5.27 -11.92
N LEU A 241 -12.49 -4.67 -10.75
CA LEU A 241 -12.16 -5.30 -9.47
C LEU A 241 -13.36 -5.11 -8.55
N ARG A 242 -13.72 -6.15 -7.79
CA ARG A 242 -14.60 -5.96 -6.64
C ARG A 242 -13.76 -5.67 -5.42
N VAL A 243 -14.07 -4.57 -4.74
CA VAL A 243 -13.38 -4.13 -3.54
C VAL A 243 -14.38 -3.87 -2.41
N ASP A 244 -13.89 -3.98 -1.19
CA ASP A 244 -14.70 -3.75 0.00
C ASP A 244 -14.88 -2.24 0.23
N LEU A 245 -15.98 -1.87 0.90
CA LEU A 245 -16.16 -0.56 1.50
C LEU A 245 -16.17 -0.70 3.03
N GLY A 246 -15.63 0.30 3.71
CA GLY A 246 -15.74 0.43 5.17
C GLY A 246 -16.81 1.43 5.55
N TYR A 247 -17.46 1.18 6.68
CA TYR A 247 -18.43 2.10 7.28
C TYR A 247 -18.08 2.35 8.75
N ALA A 248 -18.18 3.58 9.21
CA ALA A 248 -18.14 3.99 10.61
C ALA A 248 -19.46 4.66 10.96
N ALA A 249 -20.31 4.00 11.73
CA ALA A 249 -21.74 4.25 11.80
C ALA A 249 -22.37 4.21 10.39
N ASP A 250 -22.93 5.32 9.93
CA ASP A 250 -23.51 5.54 8.60
C ASP A 250 -22.53 6.18 7.58
N ARG A 251 -21.28 6.44 7.96
CA ARG A 251 -20.29 7.10 7.13
C ARG A 251 -19.38 6.11 6.41
N VAL A 252 -19.37 6.18 5.09
CA VAL A 252 -18.49 5.37 4.24
C VAL A 252 -17.03 5.84 4.33
N PHE A 253 -16.09 4.91 4.22
CA PHE A 253 -14.68 5.19 3.98
C PHE A 253 -14.06 4.16 3.04
N VAL A 254 -13.18 4.63 2.19
CA VAL A 254 -12.38 3.80 1.28
C VAL A 254 -11.01 3.46 1.87
N ASN A 255 -10.48 4.29 2.77
CA ASN A 255 -9.18 4.06 3.42
C ASN A 255 -9.32 3.68 4.89
N ASN A 256 -9.71 4.61 5.74
CA ASN A 256 -9.76 4.36 7.19
C ASN A 256 -10.62 5.37 7.94
N ALA A 257 -11.05 4.93 9.13
CA ALA A 257 -11.57 5.76 10.20
C ALA A 257 -10.57 5.76 11.37
N SER A 258 -10.23 6.93 11.90
CA SER A 258 -9.30 7.12 13.01
C SER A 258 -10.00 7.75 14.20
N PHE A 259 -9.64 7.34 15.42
CA PHE A 259 -10.27 7.79 16.67
C PHE A 259 -9.22 8.15 17.70
N GLY A 260 -9.60 9.03 18.64
CA GLY A 260 -8.74 9.48 19.72
C GLY A 260 -7.64 10.43 19.23
N THR A 261 -6.47 10.37 19.85
CA THR A 261 -5.35 11.28 19.56
C THR A 261 -4.97 11.30 18.07
N TYR A 262 -5.16 10.19 17.35
CA TYR A 262 -4.87 10.15 15.91
C TYR A 262 -5.85 11.04 15.13
N ALA A 263 -7.12 11.07 15.51
CA ALA A 263 -8.11 11.98 14.91
C ALA A 263 -7.76 13.45 15.17
N SER A 264 -7.32 13.77 16.39
CA SER A 264 -6.89 15.14 16.77
C SER A 264 -5.66 15.61 15.97
N VAL A 265 -4.70 14.71 15.73
CA VAL A 265 -3.52 15.02 14.92
C VAL A 265 -3.88 15.28 13.45
N VAL A 266 -4.84 14.55 12.90
CA VAL A 266 -5.29 14.76 11.51
C VAL A 266 -6.04 16.08 11.33
N THR A 267 -6.65 16.61 12.42
CA THR A 267 -7.41 17.87 12.39
C THR A 267 -6.56 19.12 12.55
N ASP A 268 -5.34 19.00 13.10
CA ASP A 268 -4.45 20.15 13.29
C ASP A 268 -4.02 20.74 11.92
N PRO A 269 -4.33 22.04 11.63
CA PRO A 269 -3.89 22.70 10.40
C PRO A 269 -2.37 22.66 10.24
N ALA A 270 -1.61 22.74 11.35
CA ALA A 270 -0.15 22.64 11.35
C ALA A 270 0.34 21.25 10.87
N TYR A 271 -0.47 20.20 11.02
CA TYR A 271 -0.13 18.86 10.49
C TYR A 271 -0.33 18.75 8.97
N ARG A 272 -1.26 19.52 8.41
CA ARG A 272 -1.47 19.54 6.95
C ARG A 272 -0.27 20.13 6.21
N ASP A 273 0.44 21.08 6.83
CA ASP A 273 1.54 21.84 6.24
C ASP A 273 2.93 21.46 6.77
N ALA A 274 3.01 20.85 7.96
CA ALA A 274 4.28 20.51 8.59
C ALA A 274 4.79 19.12 8.19
N LYS A 275 5.97 19.11 7.62
CA LYS A 275 6.76 17.89 7.37
C LYS A 275 6.87 17.05 8.64
N THR A 276 6.71 15.77 8.52
CA THR A 276 6.75 14.61 9.44
C THR A 276 7.57 14.75 10.74
N ARG A 277 8.53 15.65 10.84
CA ARG A 277 9.40 15.83 12.01
C ARG A 277 8.75 16.52 13.19
N THR A 278 7.84 17.47 12.97
CA THR A 278 7.18 18.23 14.05
C THR A 278 6.15 17.35 14.75
N THR A 279 5.39 16.57 14.00
CA THR A 279 4.38 15.64 14.53
C THR A 279 4.99 14.56 15.40
N LEU A 280 6.18 14.04 15.05
CA LEU A 280 6.89 13.04 15.86
C LEU A 280 7.37 13.59 17.20
N ARG A 281 7.57 14.90 17.33
CA ARG A 281 7.98 15.55 18.59
C ARG A 281 6.79 15.82 19.52
N THR A 282 5.62 16.16 19.01
CA THR A 282 4.42 16.47 19.80
C THR A 282 3.61 15.23 20.16
N LEU A 283 3.71 14.14 19.37
CA LEU A 283 2.97 12.91 19.58
C LEU A 283 3.09 12.32 21.01
N PRO A 284 4.26 12.25 21.66
CA PRO A 284 4.35 11.73 23.02
C PRO A 284 3.50 12.52 24.03
N GLY A 285 3.48 13.84 23.95
CA GLY A 285 2.69 14.70 24.82
C GLY A 285 1.18 14.52 24.62
N LEU A 286 0.74 14.39 23.36
CA LEU A 286 -0.66 14.16 23.01
C LEU A 286 -1.17 12.77 23.46
N LEU A 287 -0.28 11.78 23.52
CA LEU A 287 -0.64 10.42 23.95
C LEU A 287 -0.66 10.23 25.46
N THR A 288 -0.04 11.12 26.24
CA THR A 288 0.14 10.94 27.69
C THR A 288 -0.39 12.09 28.54
N GLY A 289 -1.00 13.12 27.94
CA GLY A 289 -1.66 14.23 28.63
C GLY A 289 -2.84 13.76 29.50
N GLU A 290 -3.19 14.51 30.54
CA GLU A 290 -4.36 14.22 31.39
C GLU A 290 -5.67 14.18 30.59
N ASP A 291 -5.74 14.95 29.51
CA ASP A 291 -6.87 15.00 28.57
C ASP A 291 -6.79 13.95 27.45
N ALA A 292 -5.81 13.01 27.52
CA ALA A 292 -5.69 11.99 26.49
C ALA A 292 -6.96 11.09 26.49
N PRO A 293 -7.61 10.90 25.33
CA PRO A 293 -8.83 10.10 25.25
C PRO A 293 -8.56 8.67 25.70
N ARG A 294 -9.48 8.10 26.46
CA ARG A 294 -9.46 6.69 26.85
C ARG A 294 -10.54 5.96 26.08
N LEU A 295 -10.12 5.31 25.01
CA LEU A 295 -11.03 4.54 24.18
C LEU A 295 -11.06 3.08 24.62
N ARG A 296 -12.22 2.47 24.46
CA ARG A 296 -12.42 1.02 24.51
C ARG A 296 -12.81 0.55 23.12
N THR A 297 -12.32 -0.62 22.74
CA THR A 297 -12.72 -1.23 21.46
C THR A 297 -12.98 -2.71 21.61
N ARG A 298 -14.01 -3.16 20.90
CA ARG A 298 -14.29 -4.58 20.68
C ARG A 298 -14.12 -4.87 19.18
N ALA A 299 -13.15 -5.70 18.86
CA ALA A 299 -12.90 -6.20 17.50
C ALA A 299 -13.34 -7.67 17.44
N ASP A 300 -14.50 -7.95 16.88
CA ASP A 300 -15.25 -9.22 17.00
C ASP A 300 -15.36 -9.65 18.47
N ARG A 301 -14.61 -10.69 18.87
CA ARG A 301 -14.60 -11.23 20.24
C ARG A 301 -13.46 -10.68 21.11
N ARG A 302 -12.59 -9.83 20.60
CA ARG A 302 -11.44 -9.29 21.33
C ARG A 302 -11.74 -7.90 21.87
N HIS A 303 -11.52 -7.71 23.18
CA HIS A 303 -11.65 -6.42 23.86
C HIS A 303 -10.28 -5.83 24.11
N VAL A 304 -10.13 -4.54 23.90
CA VAL A 304 -8.91 -3.78 24.21
C VAL A 304 -9.32 -2.45 24.81
N ASP A 305 -8.86 -2.20 26.02
CA ASP A 305 -9.20 -1.02 26.80
C ASP A 305 -8.00 -0.09 26.98
N GLY A 306 -8.28 1.16 27.36
CA GLY A 306 -7.27 2.16 27.69
C GLY A 306 -6.45 2.61 26.48
N LEU A 307 -7.07 2.72 25.34
CA LEU A 307 -6.43 3.14 24.10
C LEU A 307 -6.40 4.67 24.01
N GLN A 308 -5.28 5.24 23.59
CA GLN A 308 -5.14 6.65 23.26
C GLN A 308 -5.42 6.95 21.79
N ALA A 309 -5.16 5.97 20.91
CA ALA A 309 -5.46 6.11 19.49
C ALA A 309 -5.88 4.75 18.88
N LEU A 310 -6.80 4.81 17.93
CA LEU A 310 -7.31 3.67 17.20
C LEU A 310 -7.46 4.05 15.74
N LEU A 311 -6.98 3.18 14.86
CA LEU A 311 -7.17 3.25 13.42
C LEU A 311 -7.90 1.99 12.95
N VAL A 312 -9.01 2.18 12.25
CA VAL A 312 -9.79 1.12 11.60
C VAL A 312 -9.68 1.33 10.10
N SER A 313 -9.01 0.43 9.39
CA SER A 313 -8.82 0.52 7.94
C SER A 313 -9.76 -0.41 7.18
N ASN A 314 -10.22 0.04 6.04
CA ASN A 314 -10.92 -0.80 5.06
C ASN A 314 -9.90 -1.75 4.44
N ASN A 315 -9.89 -2.98 4.89
CA ASN A 315 -8.86 -3.99 4.71
C ASN A 315 -7.56 -3.76 5.52
N PRO A 316 -6.92 -4.84 5.97
CA PRO A 316 -5.71 -4.76 6.78
C PRO A 316 -4.52 -4.18 6.00
N TYR A 317 -3.76 -3.29 6.63
CA TYR A 317 -2.45 -2.88 6.11
C TYR A 317 -1.46 -4.02 6.16
N GLY A 318 -0.62 -4.12 5.14
CA GLY A 318 0.48 -5.07 5.09
C GLY A 318 1.41 -4.93 6.30
N ARG A 319 2.08 -6.03 6.69
CA ARG A 319 3.06 -5.97 7.77
C ARG A 319 4.20 -5.04 7.35
N ALA A 320 4.69 -4.22 8.27
CA ALA A 320 5.69 -3.17 8.08
C ALA A 320 7.08 -3.65 7.55
N VAL A 321 7.18 -4.89 7.04
CA VAL A 321 8.40 -5.48 6.49
C VAL A 321 8.67 -5.00 5.05
N ASP A 322 7.67 -4.46 4.36
CA ASP A 322 7.89 -3.86 3.04
C ASP A 322 8.31 -2.39 3.19
N ALA A 323 9.60 -2.20 3.48
CA ALA A 323 10.21 -0.86 3.56
C ALA A 323 10.09 -0.05 2.24
N ALA A 324 9.83 -0.73 1.13
CA ALA A 324 9.65 -0.09 -0.18
C ALA A 324 8.24 0.52 -0.35
N ARG A 325 7.25 0.06 0.43
CA ARG A 325 5.85 0.50 0.31
C ARG A 325 5.15 0.60 1.68
N PRO A 326 5.61 1.47 2.59
CA PRO A 326 4.99 1.61 3.90
C PRO A 326 3.55 2.11 3.75
N GLY A 327 2.62 1.51 4.52
CA GLY A 327 1.24 1.98 4.60
C GLY A 327 0.32 1.61 3.43
N ARG A 328 0.68 0.62 2.59
CA ARG A 328 -0.21 0.06 1.57
C ARG A 328 -1.00 -1.14 2.10
N ARG A 329 -2.20 -1.30 1.57
CA ARG A 329 -3.01 -2.52 1.75
C ARG A 329 -2.67 -3.50 0.63
N GLU A 330 -2.41 -4.75 1.00
CA GLU A 330 -2.06 -5.80 0.03
C GLU A 330 -3.29 -6.28 -0.76
N ARG A 331 -4.46 -6.19 -0.14
CA ARG A 331 -5.76 -6.59 -0.68
C ARG A 331 -6.79 -5.53 -0.34
N LEU A 332 -7.79 -5.39 -1.20
CA LEU A 332 -8.96 -4.52 -1.02
C LEU A 332 -10.28 -5.32 -1.00
N ASP A 333 -10.18 -6.65 -0.91
CA ASP A 333 -11.26 -7.61 -1.04
C ASP A 333 -11.21 -8.73 0.03
N SER A 334 -10.66 -8.44 1.22
CA SER A 334 -10.51 -9.43 2.29
C SER A 334 -11.79 -9.66 3.10
N GLY A 335 -12.77 -8.77 3.01
CA GLY A 335 -13.97 -8.77 3.85
C GLY A 335 -13.70 -8.42 5.31
N LEU A 336 -12.48 -7.95 5.64
CA LEU A 336 -12.06 -7.67 7.01
C LEU A 336 -11.58 -6.23 7.16
N LEU A 337 -11.87 -5.64 8.30
CA LEU A 337 -11.26 -4.39 8.75
C LEU A 337 -9.88 -4.69 9.35
N GLY A 338 -8.91 -3.83 9.06
CA GLY A 338 -7.63 -3.80 9.78
C GLY A 338 -7.72 -2.86 10.98
N VAL A 339 -7.27 -3.30 12.15
CA VAL A 339 -7.35 -2.53 13.39
C VAL A 339 -5.94 -2.32 13.94
N VAL A 340 -5.58 -1.07 14.17
CA VAL A 340 -4.30 -0.70 14.80
C VAL A 340 -4.60 0.13 16.04
N CYS A 341 -4.30 -0.44 17.22
CA CYS A 341 -4.51 0.19 18.51
C CYS A 341 -3.18 0.67 19.08
N VAL A 342 -3.18 1.85 19.67
CA VAL A 342 -2.06 2.42 20.41
C VAL A 342 -2.44 2.52 21.88
N ARG A 343 -1.68 1.81 22.72
CA ARG A 343 -1.84 1.83 24.17
C ARG A 343 -0.52 2.21 24.84
N VAL A 344 -0.50 3.36 25.51
CA VAL A 344 0.67 3.86 26.21
C VAL A 344 0.28 4.28 27.63
N GLY A 345 1.08 3.86 28.62
CA GLY A 345 0.89 4.23 30.02
C GLY A 345 1.76 5.40 30.48
N ASN A 346 2.79 5.76 29.68
CA ASN A 346 3.69 6.87 30.04
C ASN A 346 4.47 7.38 28.83
N ALA A 347 5.11 8.55 28.97
CA ALA A 347 5.87 9.22 27.91
C ALA A 347 7.04 8.39 27.37
N ALA A 348 7.68 7.55 28.19
CA ALA A 348 8.76 6.67 27.75
C ALA A 348 8.25 5.58 26.78
N GLN A 349 7.06 5.04 27.02
CA GLN A 349 6.41 4.09 26.12
C GLN A 349 5.99 4.77 24.81
N ALA A 350 5.45 6.00 24.88
CA ALA A 350 5.12 6.79 23.69
C ALA A 350 6.36 7.05 22.83
N ALA A 351 7.50 7.40 23.43
CA ALA A 351 8.76 7.61 22.73
C ALA A 351 9.32 6.33 22.06
N ARG A 352 9.01 5.14 22.60
CA ARG A 352 9.40 3.85 21.99
C ARG A 352 8.64 3.57 20.68
N ILE A 353 7.39 4.01 20.57
CA ILE A 353 6.60 3.87 19.32
C ILE A 353 7.30 4.61 18.18
N VAL A 354 7.83 5.81 18.46
CA VAL A 354 8.56 6.63 17.47
C VAL A 354 9.85 5.95 17.00
N ARG A 355 10.50 5.16 17.85
CA ARG A 355 11.77 4.47 17.54
C ARG A 355 11.61 3.19 16.73
N GLY A 356 10.42 2.64 16.62
CA GLY A 356 10.18 1.48 15.76
C GLY A 356 8.94 0.63 16.10
N PRO A 357 8.41 -0.11 15.11
CA PRO A 357 7.12 -0.83 15.21
C PRO A 357 7.16 -2.12 16.06
N ARG A 358 8.26 -2.46 16.69
CA ARG A 358 8.41 -3.66 17.55
C ARG A 358 8.06 -3.44 19.02
N SER A 359 7.53 -2.28 19.37
CA SER A 359 7.09 -1.99 20.72
C SER A 359 5.76 -2.70 21.00
N GLY A 360 5.63 -3.38 22.13
CA GLY A 360 4.39 -4.04 22.58
C GLY A 360 3.19 -3.11 22.80
N GLN A 361 3.35 -1.81 22.54
CA GLN A 361 2.34 -0.75 22.63
C GLN A 361 1.45 -0.65 21.38
N LEU A 362 1.81 -1.32 20.28
CA LEU A 362 1.06 -1.35 19.04
C LEU A 362 0.38 -2.72 18.89
N ILE A 363 -0.94 -2.73 19.07
CA ILE A 363 -1.76 -3.95 18.91
C ILE A 363 -2.37 -3.92 17.51
N ARG A 364 -2.23 -5.01 16.75
CA ARG A 364 -2.81 -5.16 15.43
C ARG A 364 -3.79 -6.33 15.42
N LEU A 365 -5.01 -6.09 14.93
CA LEU A 365 -6.08 -7.07 14.83
C LEU A 365 -6.72 -6.97 13.45
N ASN A 366 -7.42 -8.03 13.06
CA ASN A 366 -8.34 -8.02 11.92
C ASN A 366 -9.70 -8.46 12.44
N ALA A 367 -10.77 -7.81 11.99
CA ALA A 367 -12.13 -8.09 12.44
C ALA A 367 -13.13 -7.79 11.32
N GLY A 368 -14.28 -8.47 11.33
CA GLY A 368 -15.41 -8.13 10.48
C GLY A 368 -16.19 -6.93 11.02
N GLU A 369 -16.22 -6.78 12.35
CA GLU A 369 -16.87 -5.67 13.04
C GLU A 369 -15.96 -5.12 14.14
N VAL A 370 -15.94 -3.80 14.30
CA VAL A 370 -15.20 -3.08 15.33
C VAL A 370 -16.15 -2.08 16.00
N VAL A 371 -16.34 -2.20 17.30
CA VAL A 371 -17.09 -1.22 18.11
C VAL A 371 -16.08 -0.36 18.86
N VAL A 372 -16.23 0.96 18.77
CA VAL A 372 -15.38 1.95 19.44
C VAL A 372 -16.23 2.74 20.42
N GLU A 373 -15.78 2.80 21.66
CA GLU A 373 -16.50 3.48 22.75
C GLU A 373 -15.62 4.54 23.42
N SER A 374 -16.26 5.63 23.85
CA SER A 374 -15.68 6.68 24.67
C SER A 374 -16.58 6.98 25.86
N ASP A 375 -15.98 7.32 26.99
CA ASP A 375 -16.74 7.70 28.21
C ASP A 375 -17.39 9.09 28.07
N THR A 376 -17.03 9.88 27.06
CA THR A 376 -17.56 11.23 26.83
C THR A 376 -18.89 11.28 26.05
N GLY A 377 -19.46 10.13 25.67
CA GLY A 377 -20.69 10.05 24.87
C GLY A 377 -20.54 10.45 23.40
N THR A 378 -19.41 11.05 23.03
CA THR A 378 -19.09 11.41 21.65
C THR A 378 -17.66 10.98 21.30
N LEU A 379 -17.41 10.77 20.01
CA LEU A 379 -16.14 10.31 19.47
C LEU A 379 -15.71 11.25 18.34
N PRO A 380 -14.71 12.12 18.58
CA PRO A 380 -14.00 12.79 17.47
C PRO A 380 -13.33 11.73 16.61
N ALA A 381 -13.61 11.76 15.31
CA ALA A 381 -13.09 10.82 14.34
C ALA A 381 -12.56 11.54 13.10
N GLY A 382 -11.56 10.94 12.47
CA GLY A 382 -11.10 11.30 11.14
C GLY A 382 -11.51 10.21 10.16
N ILE A 383 -12.38 10.49 9.20
CA ILE A 383 -12.83 9.54 8.17
C ILE A 383 -12.22 9.95 6.84
N ASP A 384 -11.37 9.11 6.26
CA ASP A 384 -10.59 9.40 5.04
C ASP A 384 -9.88 10.77 5.06
N GLY A 385 -9.54 11.25 6.27
CA GLY A 385 -8.87 12.52 6.53
C GLY A 385 -9.80 13.71 6.76
N GLU A 386 -11.11 13.50 6.80
CA GLU A 386 -12.11 14.50 7.17
C GLU A 386 -12.51 14.37 8.64
N HIS A 387 -12.56 15.49 9.36
CA HIS A 387 -12.96 15.51 10.76
C HIS A 387 -14.47 15.45 10.91
N VAL A 388 -14.91 14.54 11.78
CA VAL A 388 -16.32 14.38 12.16
C VAL A 388 -16.42 14.08 13.65
N VAL A 389 -17.56 14.39 14.26
CA VAL A 389 -17.90 13.97 15.61
C VAL A 389 -19.06 12.99 15.52
N LEU A 390 -18.86 11.78 16.04
CA LEU A 390 -19.85 10.72 16.01
C LEU A 390 -20.38 10.43 17.42
N PRO A 391 -21.64 9.98 17.58
CA PRO A 391 -22.12 9.50 18.87
C PRO A 391 -21.41 8.18 19.24
N SER A 392 -21.08 8.01 20.52
CA SER A 392 -20.54 6.76 21.08
C SER A 392 -21.72 5.84 21.49
N PRO A 393 -21.68 4.52 21.18
CA PRO A 393 -20.61 3.80 20.48
C PRO A 393 -20.65 3.96 18.96
N VAL A 394 -19.47 3.92 18.32
CA VAL A 394 -19.34 3.85 16.85
C VAL A 394 -19.11 2.41 16.43
N VAL A 395 -19.95 1.90 15.56
CA VAL A 395 -19.79 0.57 14.97
C VAL A 395 -19.15 0.72 13.58
N CYS A 396 -17.97 0.13 13.42
CA CYS A 396 -17.31 0.04 12.10
C CYS A 396 -17.56 -1.34 11.51
N ARG A 397 -17.93 -1.40 10.22
CA ARG A 397 -18.20 -2.64 9.48
C ARG A 397 -17.54 -2.62 8.11
N SER A 398 -17.18 -3.81 7.63
CA SER A 398 -16.80 -4.03 6.23
C SER A 398 -18.04 -4.44 5.44
N ALA A 399 -18.17 -3.91 4.21
CA ALA A 399 -19.10 -4.38 3.19
C ALA A 399 -18.28 -5.09 2.09
N PRO A 400 -18.17 -6.43 2.15
CA PRO A 400 -17.27 -7.18 1.26
C PRO A 400 -17.70 -7.10 -0.20
N GLY A 401 -16.77 -6.79 -1.10
CA GLY A 401 -16.99 -6.76 -2.53
C GLY A 401 -18.07 -5.79 -3.00
N ALA A 402 -18.44 -4.80 -2.16
CA ALA A 402 -19.56 -3.91 -2.43
C ALA A 402 -19.35 -3.01 -3.63
N LEU A 403 -18.10 -2.61 -3.93
CA LEU A 403 -17.80 -1.66 -4.97
C LEU A 403 -17.14 -2.33 -6.18
N ARG A 404 -17.66 -2.08 -7.37
CA ARG A 404 -17.05 -2.43 -8.65
C ARG A 404 -16.13 -1.28 -9.07
N VAL A 405 -14.82 -1.47 -8.98
CA VAL A 405 -13.83 -0.47 -9.40
C VAL A 405 -13.25 -0.84 -10.74
N ARG A 406 -13.36 0.06 -11.71
CA ARG A 406 -12.72 -0.09 -13.00
C ARG A 406 -11.40 0.67 -13.03
N VAL A 407 -10.34 0.00 -13.43
CA VAL A 407 -8.97 0.53 -13.45
C VAL A 407 -8.28 0.21 -14.76
N PRO A 408 -7.30 1.01 -15.20
CA PRO A 408 -6.51 0.68 -16.38
C PRO A 408 -5.89 -0.72 -16.27
N ARG A 409 -5.84 -1.47 -17.36
CA ARG A 409 -5.22 -2.80 -17.40
C ARG A 409 -3.73 -2.72 -17.05
N ARG A 410 -3.03 -1.69 -17.55
CA ARG A 410 -1.63 -1.41 -17.24
C ARG A 410 -1.55 -0.31 -16.18
N ARG A 411 -1.04 -0.64 -15.00
CA ARG A 411 -0.92 0.29 -13.87
C ARG A 411 0.49 0.17 -13.27
N PRO A 412 1.18 1.29 -12.96
CA PRO A 412 2.54 1.23 -12.40
C PRO A 412 2.59 0.50 -11.05
N GLY A 413 1.56 0.63 -10.23
CA GLY A 413 1.48 -0.01 -8.91
C GLY A 413 1.25 -1.52 -8.91
N THR A 414 0.89 -2.12 -10.06
CA THR A 414 0.78 -3.58 -10.21
C THR A 414 2.05 -4.21 -10.76
N SER A 415 2.99 -3.40 -11.23
CA SER A 415 4.34 -3.88 -11.54
C SER A 415 4.91 -4.55 -10.29
N ARG A 416 5.27 -5.83 -10.43
CA ARG A 416 5.80 -6.66 -9.35
C ARG A 416 6.88 -5.87 -8.62
N ALA A 417 6.77 -5.79 -7.30
CA ALA A 417 7.78 -5.15 -6.45
C ALA A 417 9.13 -5.85 -6.68
N SER A 418 9.94 -5.29 -7.57
CA SER A 418 11.24 -5.86 -7.97
C SER A 418 12.30 -5.79 -6.87
N GLY A 419 11.99 -5.31 -5.67
CA GLY A 419 12.97 -5.02 -4.63
C GLY A 419 12.78 -5.70 -3.27
N ALA A 420 11.59 -6.13 -2.89
CA ALA A 420 11.37 -6.71 -1.56
C ALA A 420 11.87 -8.17 -1.49
N ALA A 421 12.61 -8.50 -0.42
CA ALA A 421 12.99 -9.87 -0.14
C ALA A 421 11.73 -10.72 0.12
N PRO A 422 11.68 -12.00 -0.35
CA PRO A 422 10.55 -12.88 -0.08
C PRO A 422 10.35 -13.13 1.42
N ASP A 423 9.10 -13.26 1.87
CA ASP A 423 8.78 -13.75 3.22
C ASP A 423 9.06 -15.27 3.28
N TRP A 424 10.31 -15.63 3.56
CA TRP A 424 10.76 -17.01 3.60
C TRP A 424 9.99 -17.87 4.58
N PRO A 425 9.64 -17.43 5.82
CA PRO A 425 8.76 -18.19 6.72
C PRO A 425 7.43 -18.56 6.08
N ARG A 426 6.83 -17.68 5.29
CA ARG A 426 5.58 -17.95 4.56
C ARG A 426 5.80 -18.89 3.38
N VAL A 427 6.92 -18.76 2.65
CA VAL A 427 7.29 -19.69 1.56
C VAL A 427 7.44 -21.11 2.09
N VAL A 428 8.14 -21.29 3.23
CA VAL A 428 8.32 -22.60 3.87
C VAL A 428 6.99 -23.19 4.30
N ARG A 429 6.08 -22.42 4.91
CA ARG A 429 4.74 -22.92 5.26
C ARG A 429 3.96 -23.38 4.04
N LEU A 430 3.96 -22.60 2.96
CA LEU A 430 3.32 -22.98 1.70
C LEU A 430 3.93 -24.24 1.07
N ALA A 431 5.27 -24.39 1.16
CA ALA A 431 5.95 -25.58 0.67
C ALA A 431 5.55 -26.85 1.45
N LEU A 432 5.27 -26.69 2.74
CA LEU A 432 4.82 -27.77 3.65
C LEU A 432 3.30 -28.02 3.60
N GLY A 433 2.56 -27.25 2.77
CA GLY A 433 1.10 -27.39 2.66
C GLY A 433 0.34 -26.81 3.87
N ARG A 434 0.93 -25.82 4.55
CA ARG A 434 0.36 -25.17 5.74
C ARG A 434 0.10 -23.67 5.51
#